data_cf3edee5ee3bfc54a164da65a0f1b683
#
_entry.id   cf3edee5ee3bfc54a164da65a0f1b683
#
_cell.length_a   1.000
_cell.length_b   1.000
_cell.length_c   1.000
_cell.angle_alpha   90.00
_cell.angle_beta   90.00
_cell.angle_gamma   90.00
#
_symmetry.space_group_name_H-M   'P 1'
#
loop_
_entity.id
_entity.type
_entity.pdbx_description
1 polymer ?
#
loop_
_entity_poly.entity_id
_entity_poly.type
_entity_poly.pdbx_seq_one_letter_code
_entity_poly.pdbx_strand_id
1 'polypeptide(L)'
;MPLSANVWLAPALLVVLFLSGCLAPELAFTLPEDYAEGAGGEYPGLVGIPNLDDDNENGEVDWEEAALVEGENDLSSFTLSAAVFRGLQRQQRIRMVLEGATSAIRVWRDGEVVLGKVEGGYIEAHSVAPFEDGEEEVLYRVEFEDFLVAGRLRLELHDGDEVLASDEIYVTAAPLILNHHLQQTEEVWLLELDAGPSYNNRQMVSAYEEVLGEVFTAIDGPSYDGDVWVQDEFQFGWTMAPGLRNDIVVDSIRDRSLDEYPEQELLRPDWVVRTWGDSSQVNSLDSFGNLEVSPPVTVDGVNYPFGRIYYGGAEFLHPDRQLTDFLASQRVQRPFEIDTTWLCVSHIDEVSSFVPDPSAPRGFRFVWADTRSAWSLLEGMEPSAPLGRYSLPFPGGHDLPDVAAFLNSQQLRFLNEEIQEDYLDPLLEQMKTELGLSDDEVVLMPALFEEPVGCLGLVAALIPGMANLFVSNRGDQTDVFLADPFMRESLSSAAGQDQDPFIADVTDRMPPHINFHFVDDWSMYHMALGEVHCGSNSTRTPAAHWWETAVHLLPEAP
;
A
#
# COMPACT_ATOMS: atom_id res chain seq x y z
N MET A 1 26.81 -2.01 -66.98
CA MET A 1 26.13 -3.20 -67.47
C MET A 1 26.23 -4.24 -66.37
N PRO A 2 25.20 -4.51 -65.62
CA PRO A 2 25.18 -5.73 -64.83
C PRO A 2 24.10 -6.68 -65.36
N LEU A 3 24.46 -7.95 -65.35
CA LEU A 3 23.69 -9.09 -65.76
C LEU A 3 22.62 -9.44 -64.68
N SER A 4 21.40 -9.54 -65.14
CA SER A 4 20.24 -10.01 -64.35
C SER A 4 20.25 -11.54 -64.33
N ALA A 5 20.25 -12.14 -63.13
CA ALA A 5 19.98 -13.52 -62.93
C ALA A 5 18.53 -13.75 -62.57
N ASN A 6 17.75 -14.35 -63.46
CA ASN A 6 16.40 -14.84 -63.24
C ASN A 6 16.47 -16.14 -62.45
N VAL A 7 15.92 -16.13 -61.21
CA VAL A 7 15.67 -17.39 -60.45
C VAL A 7 14.23 -17.79 -60.69
N TRP A 8 14.03 -18.93 -61.31
CA TRP A 8 12.75 -19.59 -61.48
C TRP A 8 12.35 -20.27 -60.17
N LEU A 9 11.27 -19.79 -59.54
CA LEU A 9 10.59 -20.49 -58.46
C LEU A 9 9.64 -21.52 -59.06
N ALA A 10 9.90 -22.80 -58.84
CA ALA A 10 8.99 -23.90 -59.14
C ALA A 10 7.84 -23.89 -58.09
N PRO A 11 6.59 -24.09 -58.45
CA PRO A 11 5.52 -24.22 -57.50
C PRO A 11 5.64 -25.57 -56.78
N ALA A 12 5.84 -25.56 -55.46
CA ALA A 12 5.68 -26.73 -54.63
C ALA A 12 4.19 -27.16 -54.64
N LEU A 13 3.93 -28.29 -55.19
CA LEU A 13 2.62 -28.94 -55.18
C LEU A 13 2.37 -29.43 -53.74
N LEU A 14 1.55 -28.69 -52.98
CA LEU A 14 1.10 -29.11 -51.65
C LEU A 14 0.06 -30.26 -51.86
N VAL A 15 0.51 -31.48 -51.72
CA VAL A 15 -0.38 -32.65 -51.67
C VAL A 15 -1.02 -32.65 -50.28
N VAL A 16 -2.22 -32.11 -50.17
CA VAL A 16 -3.06 -32.26 -48.96
C VAL A 16 -3.59 -33.68 -48.98
N LEU A 17 -2.91 -34.56 -48.28
CA LEU A 17 -3.43 -35.88 -47.91
C LEU A 17 -4.57 -35.65 -46.89
N PHE A 18 -5.82 -35.72 -47.37
CA PHE A 18 -6.97 -35.95 -46.49
C PHE A 18 -6.84 -37.38 -45.91
N LEU A 19 -6.08 -37.52 -44.83
CA LEU A 19 -6.27 -38.63 -43.93
C LEU A 19 -7.57 -38.34 -43.17
N SER A 20 -8.57 -39.14 -43.34
CA SER A 20 -9.71 -39.26 -42.43
C SER A 20 -9.21 -39.84 -41.11
N GLY A 21 -8.41 -39.05 -40.40
CA GLY A 21 -7.97 -39.34 -39.06
C GLY A 21 -9.01 -38.83 -38.06
N CYS A 22 -9.34 -39.65 -37.09
CA CYS A 22 -10.01 -39.18 -35.89
C CYS A 22 -9.32 -37.91 -35.42
N LEU A 23 -10.05 -36.82 -35.22
CA LEU A 23 -9.53 -35.62 -34.61
C LEU A 23 -8.99 -36.02 -33.22
N ALA A 24 -7.74 -35.72 -32.94
CA ALA A 24 -7.16 -35.96 -31.63
C ALA A 24 -7.84 -35.05 -30.59
N PRO A 25 -7.85 -35.43 -29.30
CA PRO A 25 -8.26 -34.53 -28.24
C PRO A 25 -7.44 -33.25 -28.30
N GLU A 26 -8.11 -32.13 -28.15
CA GLU A 26 -7.46 -30.82 -28.03
C GLU A 26 -7.40 -30.45 -26.54
N LEU A 27 -6.25 -30.75 -25.91
CA LEU A 27 -6.03 -30.42 -24.52
C LEU A 27 -5.63 -28.93 -24.44
N ALA A 28 -6.55 -28.10 -23.98
CA ALA A 28 -6.29 -26.68 -23.80
C ALA A 28 -7.21 -26.11 -22.71
N PHE A 29 -6.64 -25.28 -21.86
CA PHE A 29 -7.38 -24.36 -21.02
C PHE A 29 -7.78 -23.14 -21.86
N THR A 30 -8.99 -22.63 -21.64
CA THR A 30 -9.43 -21.37 -22.23
C THR A 30 -9.54 -20.34 -21.12
N LEU A 31 -8.69 -19.32 -21.18
CA LEU A 31 -8.69 -18.20 -20.26
C LEU A 31 -9.55 -17.05 -20.80
N PRO A 32 -10.12 -16.20 -19.96
CA PRO A 32 -10.75 -14.95 -20.38
C PRO A 32 -9.79 -14.08 -21.23
N GLU A 33 -10.34 -13.24 -22.12
CA GLU A 33 -9.53 -12.44 -23.05
C GLU A 33 -8.52 -11.55 -22.34
N ASP A 34 -8.87 -11.02 -21.17
CA ASP A 34 -8.03 -10.12 -20.37
C ASP A 34 -6.79 -10.80 -19.76
N TYR A 35 -6.76 -12.14 -19.73
CA TYR A 35 -5.62 -12.93 -19.26
C TYR A 35 -4.67 -13.38 -20.37
N ALA A 36 -5.08 -13.28 -21.64
CA ALA A 36 -4.33 -13.81 -22.78
C ALA A 36 -3.08 -12.99 -23.14
N GLU A 37 -2.95 -11.77 -22.67
CA GLU A 37 -1.85 -10.84 -22.98
C GLU A 37 -0.95 -10.53 -21.77
N GLY A 38 -0.63 -11.50 -20.95
CA GLY A 38 0.39 -11.34 -19.90
C GLY A 38 1.69 -10.84 -20.52
N ALA A 39 2.13 -9.64 -20.13
CA ALA A 39 3.31 -8.98 -20.67
C ALA A 39 4.55 -9.87 -20.53
N GLY A 40 5.13 -10.29 -21.64
CA GLY A 40 6.46 -10.86 -21.69
C GLY A 40 6.59 -12.38 -21.65
N GLY A 41 5.52 -13.16 -21.61
CA GLY A 41 5.58 -14.62 -21.86
C GLY A 41 6.19 -15.49 -20.74
N GLU A 42 6.48 -14.95 -19.57
CA GLU A 42 7.05 -15.69 -18.44
C GLU A 42 6.06 -16.02 -17.31
N TYR A 43 4.88 -15.40 -17.30
CA TYR A 43 3.78 -15.73 -16.39
C TYR A 43 2.46 -15.82 -17.16
N PRO A 44 2.30 -16.76 -18.08
CA PRO A 44 0.98 -17.03 -18.64
C PRO A 44 0.20 -17.81 -17.62
N GLY A 45 -0.82 -17.21 -17.05
CA GLY A 45 -1.57 -17.92 -16.06
C GLY A 45 -2.86 -17.23 -15.72
N LEU A 46 -3.67 -17.92 -14.97
CA LEU A 46 -4.84 -17.37 -14.35
C LEU A 46 -4.40 -16.61 -13.10
N VAL A 47 -4.57 -15.29 -13.10
CA VAL A 47 -4.37 -14.45 -11.92
C VAL A 47 -5.71 -14.27 -11.21
N GLY A 48 -5.74 -14.42 -9.89
CA GLY A 48 -6.88 -14.14 -9.05
C GLY A 48 -6.51 -13.27 -7.87
N ILE A 49 -7.48 -12.95 -7.04
CA ILE A 49 -7.27 -12.30 -5.74
C ILE A 49 -7.56 -13.32 -4.62
N PRO A 50 -7.01 -13.14 -3.42
CA PRO A 50 -7.39 -13.96 -2.28
C PRO A 50 -8.84 -13.63 -1.86
N ASN A 51 -9.61 -14.67 -1.53
CA ASN A 51 -11.02 -14.59 -1.14
C ASN A 51 -11.13 -14.36 0.38
N LEU A 52 -10.84 -13.15 0.83
CA LEU A 52 -10.64 -12.80 2.24
C LEU A 52 -11.59 -11.70 2.73
N ASP A 53 -12.50 -11.25 1.91
CA ASP A 53 -13.60 -10.34 2.28
C ASP A 53 -14.83 -11.11 2.80
N ASP A 54 -15.93 -10.45 2.96
CA ASP A 54 -17.20 -11.00 3.48
C ASP A 54 -18.34 -10.55 2.57
N ASP A 55 -18.56 -11.25 1.47
CA ASP A 55 -19.56 -10.94 0.44
C ASP A 55 -21.01 -11.08 0.95
N ASN A 56 -21.23 -11.94 1.95
CA ASN A 56 -22.55 -12.17 2.51
C ASN A 56 -22.83 -11.40 3.81
N GLU A 57 -21.85 -10.59 4.28
CA GLU A 57 -21.92 -9.74 5.47
C GLU A 57 -22.28 -10.53 6.75
N ASN A 58 -21.76 -11.75 6.89
CA ASN A 58 -22.01 -12.60 8.06
C ASN A 58 -20.96 -12.46 9.19
N GLY A 59 -19.87 -11.73 8.94
CA GLY A 59 -18.76 -11.50 9.84
C GLY A 59 -17.66 -12.58 9.80
N GLU A 60 -17.71 -13.48 8.82
CA GLU A 60 -16.66 -14.47 8.55
C GLU A 60 -16.11 -14.26 7.13
N VAL A 61 -14.82 -14.44 6.92
CA VAL A 61 -14.22 -14.31 5.58
C VAL A 61 -14.63 -15.48 4.70
N ASP A 62 -14.90 -15.24 3.42
CA ASP A 62 -15.50 -16.21 2.51
C ASP A 62 -14.65 -17.48 2.31
N TRP A 63 -13.31 -17.36 2.35
CA TRP A 63 -12.42 -18.52 2.32
C TRP A 63 -12.65 -19.52 3.46
N GLU A 64 -13.07 -19.09 4.63
CA GLU A 64 -13.33 -19.97 5.78
C GLU A 64 -14.62 -20.78 5.59
N GLU A 65 -15.49 -20.41 4.67
CA GLU A 65 -16.73 -21.10 4.37
C GLU A 65 -16.52 -22.41 3.60
N ALA A 66 -17.38 -23.40 3.89
CA ALA A 66 -17.29 -24.72 3.26
C ALA A 66 -17.96 -24.80 1.88
N ALA A 67 -18.78 -23.83 1.54
CA ALA A 67 -19.53 -23.74 0.28
C ALA A 67 -19.30 -22.37 -0.37
N LEU A 68 -19.52 -22.28 -1.67
CA LEU A 68 -19.50 -20.96 -2.34
C LEU A 68 -20.54 -20.05 -1.73
N VAL A 69 -20.09 -18.85 -1.38
CA VAL A 69 -20.90 -17.78 -0.80
C VAL A 69 -21.89 -17.24 -1.83
N GLU A 70 -23.09 -16.82 -1.41
CA GLU A 70 -24.07 -16.17 -2.27
C GLU A 70 -23.61 -14.72 -2.54
N GLY A 71 -23.37 -14.38 -3.78
CA GLY A 71 -22.84 -13.07 -4.19
C GLY A 71 -21.38 -13.12 -4.60
N GLU A 72 -20.70 -14.21 -4.28
CA GLU A 72 -19.27 -14.45 -4.55
C GLU A 72 -18.84 -14.00 -5.95
N ASN A 73 -17.95 -13.02 -6.00
CA ASN A 73 -17.48 -12.40 -7.24
C ASN A 73 -15.94 -12.44 -7.39
N ASP A 74 -15.20 -12.86 -6.37
CA ASP A 74 -13.73 -12.78 -6.28
C ASP A 74 -13.00 -13.96 -6.92
N LEU A 75 -13.74 -14.96 -7.41
CA LEU A 75 -13.15 -16.14 -8.01
C LEU A 75 -12.77 -15.91 -9.47
N SER A 76 -11.51 -16.14 -9.79
CA SER A 76 -11.06 -16.22 -11.17
C SER A 76 -11.58 -17.45 -11.87
N SER A 77 -11.73 -17.41 -13.19
CA SER A 77 -12.33 -18.51 -13.91
C SER A 77 -11.58 -18.90 -15.19
N PHE A 78 -11.72 -20.17 -15.56
CA PHE A 78 -11.32 -20.70 -16.87
C PHE A 78 -12.37 -21.67 -17.40
N THR A 79 -12.37 -21.93 -18.71
CA THR A 79 -13.25 -22.94 -19.31
C THR A 79 -12.47 -24.09 -19.96
N LEU A 80 -13.08 -25.25 -20.01
CA LEU A 80 -12.65 -26.36 -20.85
C LEU A 80 -13.68 -26.58 -21.95
N SER A 81 -13.20 -26.66 -23.20
CA SER A 81 -14.05 -26.98 -24.35
C SER A 81 -14.30 -28.49 -24.44
N ALA A 82 -15.47 -28.90 -24.94
CA ALA A 82 -15.79 -30.29 -25.27
C ALA A 82 -14.80 -30.91 -26.28
N ALA A 83 -13.97 -30.10 -26.94
CA ALA A 83 -12.90 -30.57 -27.81
C ALA A 83 -11.87 -31.47 -27.09
N VAL A 84 -11.70 -31.34 -25.76
CA VAL A 84 -10.84 -32.22 -24.97
C VAL A 84 -11.24 -33.69 -25.01
N PHE A 85 -12.51 -34.01 -25.34
CA PHE A 85 -13.02 -35.37 -25.44
C PHE A 85 -13.03 -35.91 -26.87
N ARG A 86 -12.64 -35.12 -27.88
CA ARG A 86 -12.68 -35.55 -29.29
C ARG A 86 -11.75 -36.72 -29.53
N GLY A 87 -12.27 -37.78 -30.14
CA GLY A 87 -11.48 -38.94 -30.55
C GLY A 87 -10.94 -39.79 -29.41
N LEU A 88 -11.36 -39.56 -28.16
CA LEU A 88 -10.95 -40.39 -27.01
C LEU A 88 -11.28 -41.85 -27.24
N GLN A 89 -10.30 -42.71 -26.98
CA GLN A 89 -10.51 -44.15 -26.96
C GLN A 89 -11.12 -44.58 -25.63
N ARG A 90 -11.79 -45.74 -25.62
CA ARG A 90 -12.59 -46.23 -24.48
C ARG A 90 -11.79 -46.34 -23.16
N GLN A 91 -10.48 -46.60 -23.25
CA GLN A 91 -9.58 -46.73 -22.10
C GLN A 91 -8.94 -45.40 -21.69
N GLN A 92 -9.03 -44.38 -22.53
CA GLN A 92 -8.40 -43.07 -22.25
C GLN A 92 -9.29 -42.21 -21.34
N ARG A 93 -8.63 -41.36 -20.52
CA ARG A 93 -9.28 -40.46 -19.57
C ARG A 93 -8.57 -39.12 -19.58
N ILE A 94 -9.34 -38.05 -19.33
CA ILE A 94 -8.81 -36.73 -19.03
C ILE A 94 -8.75 -36.57 -17.52
N ARG A 95 -7.60 -36.12 -17.02
CA ARG A 95 -7.43 -35.74 -15.63
C ARG A 95 -6.98 -34.30 -15.55
N MET A 96 -7.45 -33.56 -14.54
CA MET A 96 -6.93 -32.28 -14.14
C MET A 96 -6.16 -32.50 -12.82
N VAL A 97 -4.97 -31.95 -12.72
CA VAL A 97 -4.07 -32.12 -11.58
C VAL A 97 -3.66 -30.73 -11.08
N LEU A 98 -3.71 -30.53 -9.78
CA LEU A 98 -3.21 -29.31 -9.11
C LEU A 98 -1.91 -29.64 -8.40
N GLU A 99 -0.84 -28.92 -8.74
CA GLU A 99 0.49 -29.03 -8.13
C GLU A 99 0.88 -27.69 -7.47
N GLY A 100 1.72 -27.70 -6.44
CA GLY A 100 2.16 -26.54 -5.70
C GLY A 100 1.35 -26.32 -4.43
N ALA A 101 0.80 -25.12 -4.20
CA ALA A 101 0.09 -24.76 -2.98
C ALA A 101 -1.34 -25.35 -2.89
N THR A 102 -1.47 -26.69 -2.99
CA THR A 102 -2.76 -27.40 -3.02
C THR A 102 -3.64 -27.21 -1.80
N SER A 103 -3.04 -26.84 -0.66
CA SER A 103 -3.78 -26.57 0.60
C SER A 103 -4.36 -25.15 0.66
N ALA A 104 -3.92 -24.27 -0.22
CA ALA A 104 -4.28 -22.84 -0.24
C ALA A 104 -5.00 -22.43 -1.54
N ILE A 105 -5.44 -23.41 -2.31
CA ILE A 105 -6.20 -23.21 -3.56
C ILE A 105 -7.40 -24.15 -3.56
N ARG A 106 -8.56 -23.66 -4.03
CA ARG A 106 -9.72 -24.46 -4.38
C ARG A 106 -10.06 -24.25 -5.85
N VAL A 107 -10.40 -25.33 -6.54
CA VAL A 107 -11.01 -25.28 -7.90
C VAL A 107 -12.41 -25.82 -7.79
N TRP A 108 -13.36 -24.99 -8.16
CA TRP A 108 -14.79 -25.24 -8.06
C TRP A 108 -15.38 -25.62 -9.42
N ARG A 109 -16.33 -26.54 -9.41
CA ARG A 109 -17.22 -26.83 -10.53
C ARG A 109 -18.63 -27.11 -9.99
N ASP A 110 -19.63 -26.44 -10.53
CA ASP A 110 -21.05 -26.63 -10.18
C ASP A 110 -21.32 -26.52 -8.65
N GLY A 111 -20.56 -25.67 -7.93
CA GLY A 111 -20.68 -25.45 -6.49
C GLY A 111 -19.97 -26.50 -5.63
N GLU A 112 -19.20 -27.41 -6.23
CA GLU A 112 -18.40 -28.41 -5.51
C GLU A 112 -16.90 -28.20 -5.72
N VAL A 113 -16.08 -28.37 -4.68
CA VAL A 113 -14.61 -28.36 -4.79
C VAL A 113 -14.16 -29.63 -5.50
N VAL A 114 -13.55 -29.51 -6.67
CA VAL A 114 -13.03 -30.64 -7.47
C VAL A 114 -11.51 -30.83 -7.31
N LEU A 115 -10.77 -29.78 -6.95
CA LEU A 115 -9.35 -29.81 -6.65
C LEU A 115 -9.03 -28.84 -5.49
N GLY A 116 -7.94 -29.10 -4.77
CA GLY A 116 -7.43 -28.26 -3.70
C GLY A 116 -8.00 -28.59 -2.33
N LYS A 117 -8.06 -27.59 -1.43
CA LYS A 117 -8.45 -27.72 -0.02
C LYS A 117 -9.90 -28.20 0.13
N VAL A 118 -10.11 -29.18 0.96
CA VAL A 118 -11.43 -29.68 1.40
C VAL A 118 -11.39 -29.96 2.90
N GLU A 119 -12.54 -30.17 3.51
CA GLU A 119 -12.60 -30.56 4.92
C GLU A 119 -11.77 -31.84 5.18
N GLY A 120 -10.77 -31.73 6.05
CA GLY A 120 -9.89 -32.83 6.43
C GLY A 120 -8.77 -33.20 5.46
N GLY A 121 -8.52 -32.42 4.40
CA GLY A 121 -7.43 -32.70 3.46
C GLY A 121 -7.46 -31.88 2.18
N TYR A 122 -6.99 -32.48 1.10
CA TYR A 122 -7.00 -31.85 -0.23
C TYR A 122 -7.13 -32.88 -1.35
N ILE A 123 -7.66 -32.44 -2.51
CA ILE A 123 -7.79 -33.23 -3.73
C ILE A 123 -6.73 -32.77 -4.72
N GLU A 124 -5.76 -33.62 -5.05
CA GLU A 124 -4.68 -33.28 -6.00
C GLU A 124 -5.05 -33.53 -7.46
N ALA A 125 -5.99 -34.44 -7.71
CA ALA A 125 -6.36 -34.82 -9.07
C ALA A 125 -7.86 -35.12 -9.22
N HIS A 126 -8.45 -34.56 -10.27
CA HIS A 126 -9.86 -34.72 -10.65
C HIS A 126 -10.00 -35.41 -12.02
N SER A 127 -10.86 -36.40 -12.10
CA SER A 127 -11.21 -37.01 -13.39
C SER A 127 -12.29 -36.17 -14.09
N VAL A 128 -11.92 -35.50 -15.18
CA VAL A 128 -12.83 -34.67 -15.94
C VAL A 128 -13.82 -35.59 -16.68
N ALA A 129 -15.09 -35.57 -16.25
CA ALA A 129 -16.14 -36.32 -16.88
C ALA A 129 -16.58 -35.66 -18.22
N PRO A 130 -17.04 -36.43 -19.22
CA PRO A 130 -17.68 -35.86 -20.39
C PRO A 130 -18.83 -34.92 -20.01
N PHE A 131 -18.97 -33.84 -20.74
CA PHE A 131 -19.98 -32.82 -20.51
C PHE A 131 -21.38 -33.37 -20.79
N GLU A 132 -22.40 -32.73 -20.25
CA GLU A 132 -23.79 -33.08 -20.52
C GLU A 132 -24.17 -32.86 -22.00
N ASP A 133 -25.24 -33.52 -22.48
CA ASP A 133 -25.67 -33.41 -23.88
C ASP A 133 -25.99 -31.94 -24.24
N GLY A 134 -25.16 -31.37 -25.10
CA GLY A 134 -25.32 -30.02 -25.64
C GLY A 134 -24.42 -28.97 -25.01
N GLU A 135 -23.64 -29.30 -23.99
CA GLU A 135 -22.60 -28.41 -23.45
C GLU A 135 -21.37 -28.40 -24.37
N GLU A 136 -20.97 -27.22 -24.80
CA GLU A 136 -19.75 -27.03 -25.60
C GLU A 136 -18.54 -26.66 -24.73
N GLU A 137 -18.76 -26.03 -23.56
CA GLU A 137 -17.76 -25.61 -22.62
C GLU A 137 -18.25 -25.79 -21.17
N VAL A 138 -17.32 -25.99 -20.25
CA VAL A 138 -17.59 -26.06 -18.80
C VAL A 138 -16.72 -25.07 -18.08
N LEU A 139 -17.34 -24.29 -17.19
CA LEU A 139 -16.70 -23.28 -16.36
C LEU A 139 -16.14 -23.93 -15.09
N TYR A 140 -14.90 -23.56 -14.78
CA TYR A 140 -14.25 -23.80 -13.50
C TYR A 140 -13.90 -22.45 -12.86
N ARG A 141 -13.99 -22.37 -11.54
CA ARG A 141 -13.58 -21.19 -10.77
C ARG A 141 -12.41 -21.56 -9.87
N VAL A 142 -11.50 -20.61 -9.65
CA VAL A 142 -10.31 -20.78 -8.81
C VAL A 142 -10.38 -19.76 -7.70
N GLU A 143 -10.25 -20.23 -6.49
CA GLU A 143 -10.26 -19.49 -5.24
C GLU A 143 -8.91 -19.63 -4.53
N PHE A 144 -8.44 -18.57 -3.89
CA PHE A 144 -7.14 -18.51 -3.21
C PHE A 144 -7.30 -18.14 -1.73
N GLU A 145 -6.53 -18.79 -0.86
CA GLU A 145 -6.52 -18.55 0.59
C GLU A 145 -5.75 -17.29 0.99
N ASP A 146 -4.72 -16.90 0.25
CA ASP A 146 -3.79 -15.84 0.67
C ASP A 146 -3.08 -15.22 -0.54
N PHE A 147 -2.40 -14.11 -0.30
CA PHE A 147 -1.64 -13.36 -1.30
C PHE A 147 -0.45 -14.16 -1.84
N LEU A 148 -0.16 -14.01 -3.13
CA LEU A 148 0.94 -14.69 -3.85
C LEU A 148 0.98 -16.22 -3.72
N VAL A 149 -0.14 -16.83 -3.32
CA VAL A 149 -0.31 -18.27 -3.43
C VAL A 149 -0.21 -18.66 -4.90
N ALA A 150 0.63 -19.64 -5.23
CA ALA A 150 0.83 -20.08 -6.60
C ALA A 150 0.77 -21.59 -6.75
N GLY A 151 0.17 -22.04 -7.85
CA GLY A 151 0.07 -23.42 -8.22
C GLY A 151 0.12 -23.62 -9.73
N ARG A 152 0.05 -24.88 -10.15
CA ARG A 152 -0.01 -25.29 -11.55
C ARG A 152 -1.19 -26.22 -11.76
N LEU A 153 -2.08 -25.85 -12.65
CA LEU A 153 -3.12 -26.73 -13.16
C LEU A 153 -2.63 -27.42 -14.43
N ARG A 154 -2.66 -28.73 -14.44
CA ARG A 154 -2.27 -29.53 -15.59
C ARG A 154 -3.44 -30.42 -16.04
N LEU A 155 -3.76 -30.34 -17.32
CA LEU A 155 -4.74 -31.19 -17.98
C LEU A 155 -3.98 -32.33 -18.68
N GLU A 156 -4.28 -33.57 -18.34
CA GLU A 156 -3.54 -34.74 -18.80
C GLU A 156 -4.47 -35.74 -19.53
N LEU A 157 -4.02 -36.22 -20.69
CA LEU A 157 -4.59 -37.36 -21.38
C LEU A 157 -3.88 -38.63 -20.95
N HIS A 158 -4.59 -39.53 -20.29
CA HIS A 158 -4.07 -40.81 -19.84
C HIS A 158 -4.57 -42.00 -20.71
N ASP A 159 -3.69 -42.98 -20.97
CA ASP A 159 -4.02 -44.32 -21.39
C ASP A 159 -3.46 -45.32 -20.37
N GLY A 160 -4.34 -45.82 -19.48
CA GLY A 160 -3.90 -46.48 -18.26
C GLY A 160 -3.08 -45.56 -17.36
N ASP A 161 -1.82 -45.93 -17.09
CA ASP A 161 -0.87 -45.15 -16.26
C ASP A 161 0.02 -44.21 -17.09
N GLU A 162 -0.07 -44.26 -18.42
CA GLU A 162 0.75 -43.45 -19.32
C GLU A 162 0.07 -42.11 -19.63
N VAL A 163 0.81 -41.01 -19.48
CA VAL A 163 0.40 -39.67 -19.94
C VAL A 163 0.80 -39.50 -21.39
N LEU A 164 -0.18 -39.40 -22.28
CA LEU A 164 0.01 -39.30 -23.74
C LEU A 164 0.21 -37.85 -24.19
N ALA A 165 -0.44 -36.90 -23.52
CA ALA A 165 -0.36 -35.48 -23.79
C ALA A 165 -0.77 -34.70 -22.54
N SER A 166 -0.29 -33.47 -22.43
CA SER A 166 -0.71 -32.54 -21.39
C SER A 166 -0.68 -31.10 -21.88
N ASP A 167 -1.52 -30.27 -21.25
CA ASP A 167 -1.48 -28.82 -21.29
C ASP A 167 -1.46 -28.29 -19.85
N GLU A 168 -0.86 -27.13 -19.61
CA GLU A 168 -0.74 -26.58 -18.26
C GLU A 168 -0.88 -25.06 -18.23
N ILE A 169 -1.42 -24.55 -17.13
CA ILE A 169 -1.45 -23.14 -16.80
C ILE A 169 -0.97 -22.93 -15.36
N TYR A 170 -0.33 -21.79 -15.10
CA TYR A 170 -0.12 -21.32 -13.74
C TYR A 170 -1.39 -20.66 -13.21
N VAL A 171 -1.62 -20.79 -11.90
CA VAL A 171 -2.67 -20.08 -11.18
C VAL A 171 -2.00 -19.36 -10.02
N THR A 172 -2.25 -18.06 -9.87
CA THR A 172 -1.51 -17.23 -8.90
C THR A 172 -2.44 -16.18 -8.31
N ALA A 173 -2.46 -16.11 -6.98
CA ALA A 173 -3.09 -14.99 -6.28
C ALA A 173 -2.25 -13.72 -6.44
N ALA A 174 -2.92 -12.59 -6.55
CA ALA A 174 -2.30 -11.28 -6.61
C ALA A 174 -1.55 -10.92 -5.31
N PRO A 175 -0.54 -10.05 -5.37
CA PRO A 175 0.09 -9.49 -4.18
C PRO A 175 -0.81 -8.47 -3.48
N LEU A 176 -0.54 -8.24 -2.19
CA LEU A 176 -0.95 -7.02 -1.51
C LEU A 176 -0.03 -5.88 -1.94
N ILE A 177 -0.62 -4.73 -2.27
CA ILE A 177 0.09 -3.50 -2.65
C ILE A 177 -0.43 -2.35 -1.80
N LEU A 178 0.44 -1.76 -0.99
CA LEU A 178 0.10 -0.61 -0.16
C LEU A 178 0.05 0.68 -1.00
N ASN A 179 -0.77 1.61 -0.56
CA ASN A 179 -0.96 2.91 -1.19
C ASN A 179 0.25 3.84 -0.98
N HIS A 180 0.47 4.76 -1.90
CA HIS A 180 1.42 5.87 -1.76
C HIS A 180 0.77 7.22 -2.05
N HIS A 181 1.36 8.32 -1.58
CA HIS A 181 0.76 9.66 -1.57
C HIS A 181 0.44 10.26 -2.95
N LEU A 182 1.01 9.74 -4.04
CA LEU A 182 0.78 10.29 -5.38
C LEU A 182 -0.48 9.73 -6.07
N GLN A 183 -1.06 8.65 -5.56
CA GLN A 183 -2.28 8.07 -6.13
C GLN A 183 -3.49 8.98 -5.91
N GLN A 184 -4.52 8.83 -6.76
CA GLN A 184 -5.80 9.54 -6.58
C GLN A 184 -6.48 9.08 -5.31
N THR A 185 -6.94 10.02 -4.50
CA THR A 185 -7.63 9.77 -3.24
C THR A 185 -9.08 9.40 -3.51
N GLU A 186 -9.55 8.31 -2.92
CA GLU A 186 -10.94 7.84 -3.03
C GLU A 186 -11.74 8.18 -1.79
N GLU A 187 -11.30 7.76 -0.60
CA GLU A 187 -11.92 8.07 0.69
C GLU A 187 -10.86 8.50 1.70
N VAL A 188 -11.24 9.35 2.67
CA VAL A 188 -10.35 9.88 3.71
C VAL A 188 -11.02 9.76 5.06
N TRP A 189 -10.28 9.28 6.05
CA TRP A 189 -10.73 9.12 7.43
C TRP A 189 -9.95 10.00 8.39
N LEU A 190 -10.67 10.55 9.36
CA LEU A 190 -10.13 11.24 10.52
C LEU A 190 -11.13 11.06 11.67
N LEU A 191 -10.64 10.82 12.89
CA LEU A 191 -11.52 10.72 14.05
C LEU A 191 -11.91 12.10 14.56
N GLU A 192 -13.22 12.37 14.67
CA GLU A 192 -13.74 13.60 15.25
C GLU A 192 -13.88 13.47 16.76
N LEU A 193 -13.21 14.33 17.51
CA LEU A 193 -13.32 14.39 18.96
C LEU A 193 -13.56 15.81 19.45
N ASP A 194 -14.61 15.96 20.26
CA ASP A 194 -14.96 17.18 20.99
C ASP A 194 -15.09 16.88 22.48
N ALA A 195 -13.98 16.85 23.17
CA ALA A 195 -13.93 16.67 24.63
C ALA A 195 -13.88 18.02 25.39
N GLY A 196 -14.18 19.13 24.71
CA GLY A 196 -14.27 20.47 25.30
C GLY A 196 -13.39 21.53 24.63
N PRO A 197 -13.42 22.78 25.13
CA PRO A 197 -12.79 23.92 24.44
C PRO A 197 -11.29 23.81 24.21
N SER A 198 -10.58 23.06 25.04
CA SER A 198 -9.13 22.91 24.99
C SER A 198 -8.66 21.54 24.53
N TYR A 199 -9.59 20.64 24.23
CA TYR A 199 -9.29 19.28 23.79
C TYR A 199 -10.30 18.84 22.74
N ASN A 200 -10.06 19.25 21.52
CA ASN A 200 -10.87 18.92 20.34
C ASN A 200 -10.05 19.16 19.06
N ASN A 201 -10.46 18.51 17.98
CA ASN A 201 -9.87 18.68 16.64
C ASN A 201 -10.86 19.29 15.62
N ARG A 202 -11.88 20.01 16.08
CA ARG A 202 -12.95 20.59 15.25
C ARG A 202 -12.42 21.41 14.07
N GLN A 203 -11.33 22.17 14.27
CA GLN A 203 -10.78 23.01 13.20
C GLN A 203 -10.16 22.16 12.10
N MET A 204 -9.46 21.11 12.45
CA MET A 204 -8.90 20.14 11.50
C MET A 204 -10.01 19.41 10.76
N VAL A 205 -11.01 18.85 11.48
CA VAL A 205 -12.19 18.20 10.89
C VAL A 205 -12.91 19.14 9.92
N SER A 206 -13.20 20.40 10.34
CA SER A 206 -13.85 21.37 9.46
C SER A 206 -13.04 21.71 8.21
N ALA A 207 -11.71 21.77 8.30
CA ALA A 207 -10.87 22.00 7.15
C ALA A 207 -10.91 20.82 6.16
N TYR A 208 -10.92 19.58 6.66
CA TYR A 208 -11.08 18.37 5.85
C TYR A 208 -12.47 18.33 5.18
N GLU A 209 -13.55 18.58 5.93
CA GLU A 209 -14.91 18.64 5.38
C GLU A 209 -15.05 19.69 4.27
N GLU A 210 -14.53 20.90 4.49
CA GLU A 210 -14.62 22.00 3.52
C GLU A 210 -13.88 21.68 2.22
N VAL A 211 -12.70 21.06 2.32
CA VAL A 211 -11.83 20.79 1.16
C VAL A 211 -12.20 19.49 0.46
N LEU A 212 -12.47 18.42 1.21
CA LEU A 212 -12.64 17.07 0.69
C LEU A 212 -14.09 16.72 0.35
N GLY A 213 -15.06 17.31 1.07
CA GLY A 213 -16.48 17.09 0.81
C GLY A 213 -16.92 15.63 0.98
N GLU A 214 -17.51 15.04 -0.05
CA GLU A 214 -18.14 13.70 0.01
C GLU A 214 -17.13 12.54 0.18
N VAL A 215 -15.83 12.77 -0.06
CA VAL A 215 -14.81 11.72 0.13
C VAL A 215 -14.28 11.67 1.57
N PHE A 216 -14.71 12.57 2.43
CA PHE A 216 -14.29 12.64 3.83
C PHE A 216 -15.30 11.94 4.75
N THR A 217 -14.78 11.08 5.62
CA THR A 217 -15.52 10.38 6.66
C THR A 217 -14.94 10.73 8.03
N ALA A 218 -15.76 11.32 8.90
CA ALA A 218 -15.42 11.55 10.29
C ALA A 218 -15.83 10.33 11.12
N ILE A 219 -14.87 9.70 11.79
CA ILE A 219 -15.11 8.60 12.74
C ILE A 219 -15.60 9.21 14.06
N ASP A 220 -16.64 8.65 14.66
CA ASP A 220 -17.19 9.12 15.94
C ASP A 220 -16.25 8.83 17.10
N GLY A 221 -15.47 9.83 17.53
CA GLY A 221 -14.46 9.69 18.55
C GLY A 221 -14.91 9.12 19.90
N PRO A 222 -16.08 9.54 20.44
CA PRO A 222 -16.65 8.95 21.65
C PRO A 222 -16.88 7.43 21.59
N SER A 223 -17.15 6.87 20.41
CA SER A 223 -17.34 5.42 20.23
C SER A 223 -16.03 4.64 20.39
N TYR A 224 -14.88 5.30 20.22
CA TYR A 224 -13.54 4.70 20.28
C TYR A 224 -12.66 5.37 21.34
N ASP A 225 -13.26 5.77 22.48
CA ASP A 225 -12.59 6.39 23.64
C ASP A 225 -11.66 7.58 23.28
N GLY A 226 -11.86 8.18 22.08
CA GLY A 226 -11.09 9.32 21.58
C GLY A 226 -9.69 8.98 21.11
N ASP A 227 -9.43 7.78 20.64
CA ASP A 227 -8.17 7.40 19.99
C ASP A 227 -8.08 8.04 18.60
N VAL A 228 -7.44 9.21 18.51
CA VAL A 228 -7.39 10.04 17.30
C VAL A 228 -6.37 9.59 16.27
N TRP A 229 -5.62 8.52 16.53
CA TRP A 229 -4.46 8.08 15.76
C TRP A 229 -4.85 7.11 14.64
N VAL A 230 -5.61 7.61 13.66
CA VAL A 230 -6.18 6.80 12.58
C VAL A 230 -5.10 6.16 11.70
N GLN A 231 -4.00 6.88 11.41
CA GLN A 231 -2.87 6.32 10.66
C GLN A 231 -2.14 5.23 11.45
N ASP A 232 -2.08 5.36 12.76
CA ASP A 232 -1.40 4.38 13.60
C ASP A 232 -2.13 3.03 13.65
N GLU A 233 -3.45 3.05 13.49
CA GLU A 233 -4.30 1.86 13.65
C GLU A 233 -4.34 1.00 12.40
N PHE A 234 -4.53 1.58 11.23
CA PHE A 234 -4.63 0.81 9.99
C PHE A 234 -3.94 1.49 8.82
N GLN A 235 -3.48 0.67 7.87
CA GLN A 235 -2.90 1.13 6.61
C GLN A 235 -3.69 0.56 5.43
N PHE A 236 -3.93 1.36 4.41
CA PHE A 236 -4.65 0.93 3.23
C PHE A 236 -3.74 0.44 2.10
N GLY A 237 -4.23 -0.59 1.43
CA GLY A 237 -3.67 -1.13 0.21
C GLY A 237 -4.77 -1.69 -0.68
N TRP A 238 -4.39 -2.50 -1.63
CA TRP A 238 -5.29 -3.18 -2.55
C TRP A 238 -4.66 -4.47 -3.07
N THR A 239 -5.51 -5.36 -3.56
CA THR A 239 -5.14 -6.50 -4.39
C THR A 239 -6.00 -6.49 -5.63
N MET A 240 -5.48 -6.93 -6.77
CA MET A 240 -6.17 -6.81 -8.04
C MET A 240 -5.78 -7.92 -9.01
N ALA A 241 -6.79 -8.44 -9.73
CA ALA A 241 -6.62 -9.30 -10.89
C ALA A 241 -7.48 -8.75 -12.04
N PRO A 242 -7.38 -9.25 -13.28
CA PRO A 242 -8.23 -8.79 -14.37
C PRO A 242 -9.73 -8.90 -14.03
N GLY A 243 -10.40 -7.75 -13.93
CA GLY A 243 -11.82 -7.65 -13.59
C GLY A 243 -12.16 -7.80 -12.10
N LEU A 244 -11.17 -7.99 -11.23
CA LEU A 244 -11.32 -8.17 -9.77
C LEU A 244 -10.47 -7.16 -9.01
N ARG A 245 -10.99 -6.63 -7.90
CA ARG A 245 -10.26 -5.75 -6.98
C ARG A 245 -10.87 -5.85 -5.59
N ASN A 246 -10.01 -6.01 -4.57
CA ASN A 246 -10.37 -5.78 -3.18
C ASN A 246 -9.50 -4.69 -2.59
N ASP A 247 -10.10 -3.77 -1.84
CA ASP A 247 -9.40 -2.85 -0.98
C ASP A 247 -8.95 -3.59 0.29
N ILE A 248 -7.72 -3.32 0.71
CA ILE A 248 -7.10 -4.01 1.83
C ILE A 248 -6.90 -3.03 2.98
N VAL A 249 -7.37 -3.42 4.13
CA VAL A 249 -7.06 -2.78 5.42
C VAL A 249 -6.06 -3.68 6.13
N VAL A 250 -4.83 -3.24 6.22
CA VAL A 250 -3.84 -3.84 7.12
C VAL A 250 -4.11 -3.25 8.49
N ASP A 251 -4.58 -4.06 9.40
CA ASP A 251 -4.86 -3.69 10.76
C ASP A 251 -3.61 -3.88 11.63
N SER A 252 -3.34 -2.96 12.56
CA SER A 252 -2.15 -3.01 13.41
C SER A 252 -2.39 -3.85 14.65
N ILE A 253 -1.31 -4.45 15.19
CA ILE A 253 -1.35 -5.16 16.47
C ILE A 253 -1.34 -4.24 17.69
N ARG A 254 -1.51 -2.97 17.50
CA ARG A 254 -1.43 -1.93 18.54
C ARG A 254 -2.48 -2.09 19.64
N ASP A 255 -3.62 -2.72 19.35
CA ASP A 255 -4.67 -3.14 20.31
C ASP A 255 -5.07 -2.01 21.27
N ARG A 256 -5.55 -0.86 20.70
CA ARG A 256 -6.10 0.29 21.41
C ARG A 256 -7.60 0.45 21.13
N SER A 257 -8.17 1.60 21.49
CA SER A 257 -9.63 1.79 21.40
C SER A 257 -10.17 1.86 19.97
N LEU A 258 -9.33 2.12 18.96
CA LEU A 258 -9.72 2.13 17.55
C LEU A 258 -9.55 0.75 16.87
N ASP A 259 -8.98 -0.22 17.57
CA ASP A 259 -8.64 -1.59 17.13
C ASP A 259 -9.83 -2.34 16.48
N GLU A 260 -11.03 -2.19 17.03
CA GLU A 260 -12.21 -2.87 16.48
C GLU A 260 -12.84 -2.15 15.25
N TYR A 261 -12.37 -0.94 14.89
CA TYR A 261 -12.97 -0.17 13.79
C TYR A 261 -12.81 -0.85 12.43
N PRO A 262 -11.64 -1.39 12.06
CA PRO A 262 -11.47 -2.09 10.80
C PRO A 262 -12.44 -3.26 10.62
N GLU A 263 -12.59 -4.14 11.61
CA GLU A 263 -13.45 -5.32 11.53
C GLU A 263 -14.94 -4.97 11.57
N GLN A 264 -15.31 -3.92 12.30
CA GLN A 264 -16.73 -3.55 12.46
C GLN A 264 -17.27 -2.72 11.31
N GLU A 265 -16.44 -1.85 10.71
CA GLU A 265 -16.90 -0.85 9.76
C GLU A 265 -16.29 -1.00 8.36
N LEU A 266 -15.14 -1.69 8.23
CA LEU A 266 -14.43 -1.80 6.97
C LEU A 266 -14.40 -3.23 6.38
N LEU A 267 -14.68 -4.28 7.14
CA LEU A 267 -14.88 -5.63 6.62
C LEU A 267 -16.26 -5.70 5.93
N ARG A 268 -16.29 -5.83 4.62
CA ARG A 268 -17.48 -5.81 3.79
C ARG A 268 -17.16 -6.34 2.38
N PRO A 269 -18.13 -6.54 1.49
CA PRO A 269 -17.87 -6.94 0.10
C PRO A 269 -16.81 -6.07 -0.59
N ASP A 270 -15.88 -6.71 -1.28
CA ASP A 270 -14.72 -6.11 -1.95
C ASP A 270 -13.71 -5.41 -1.00
N TRP A 271 -13.79 -5.66 0.33
CA TRP A 271 -12.89 -5.11 1.36
C TRP A 271 -12.38 -6.21 2.28
N VAL A 272 -11.07 -6.29 2.44
CA VAL A 272 -10.38 -7.28 3.27
C VAL A 272 -9.75 -6.59 4.48
N VAL A 273 -9.97 -7.10 5.68
CA VAL A 273 -9.28 -6.68 6.91
C VAL A 273 -8.35 -7.80 7.36
N ARG A 274 -7.07 -7.49 7.57
CA ARG A 274 -6.07 -8.48 8.00
C ARG A 274 -5.02 -7.88 8.93
N THR A 275 -4.75 -8.63 10.00
CA THR A 275 -3.72 -8.34 11.00
C THR A 275 -2.56 -9.32 10.88
N TRP A 276 -1.32 -8.84 10.93
CA TRP A 276 -0.11 -9.65 11.00
C TRP A 276 0.72 -9.25 12.22
N GLY A 277 0.94 -10.15 13.16
CA GLY A 277 1.78 -9.95 14.33
C GLY A 277 1.23 -10.57 15.59
N ASP A 278 1.90 -10.31 16.73
CA ASP A 278 1.55 -10.79 18.06
C ASP A 278 1.24 -9.61 18.99
N SER A 279 -0.04 -9.30 19.19
CA SER A 279 -0.51 -8.19 20.04
C SER A 279 -0.05 -8.32 21.52
N SER A 280 0.52 -9.44 21.93
CA SER A 280 1.10 -9.59 23.27
C SER A 280 2.48 -8.92 23.44
N GLN A 281 3.11 -8.45 22.35
CA GLN A 281 4.46 -7.88 22.33
C GLN A 281 4.55 -6.54 21.59
N VAL A 282 3.49 -5.78 21.59
CA VAL A 282 3.38 -4.48 20.88
C VAL A 282 4.42 -3.48 21.36
N ASN A 283 5.03 -2.79 20.43
CA ASN A 283 5.88 -1.63 20.66
C ASN A 283 5.46 -0.46 19.73
N SER A 284 6.04 0.72 19.88
CA SER A 284 5.66 1.92 19.12
C SER A 284 5.79 1.75 17.61
N LEU A 285 6.75 0.94 17.15
CA LEU A 285 7.02 0.73 15.73
C LEU A 285 5.95 -0.12 15.02
N ASP A 286 5.04 -0.74 15.77
CA ASP A 286 3.93 -1.52 15.22
C ASP A 286 2.72 -0.66 14.82
N SER A 287 2.75 0.64 15.13
CA SER A 287 1.79 1.64 14.66
C SER A 287 2.13 2.08 13.24
N PHE A 288 1.13 2.31 12.38
CA PHE A 288 1.38 2.53 10.95
C PHE A 288 1.69 3.98 10.53
N GLY A 289 1.80 4.94 11.44
CA GLY A 289 2.61 6.13 11.23
C GLY A 289 4.08 5.78 10.94
N ASN A 290 4.48 4.58 11.35
CA ASN A 290 5.79 4.00 11.05
C ASN A 290 5.85 3.18 9.74
N LEU A 291 4.81 3.12 8.93
CA LEU A 291 4.77 2.32 7.71
C LEU A 291 4.40 3.18 6.50
N GLU A 292 5.38 3.44 5.64
CA GLU A 292 5.24 4.36 4.52
C GLU A 292 5.61 3.72 3.17
N VAL A 293 5.10 4.31 2.09
CA VAL A 293 5.36 3.85 0.72
C VAL A 293 5.85 4.99 -0.16
N SER A 294 6.99 4.79 -0.81
CA SER A 294 7.49 5.73 -1.82
C SER A 294 6.64 5.68 -3.09
N PRO A 295 6.61 6.77 -3.88
CA PRO A 295 6.16 6.70 -5.27
C PRO A 295 6.99 5.71 -6.11
N PRO A 296 6.57 5.42 -7.37
CA PRO A 296 7.35 4.60 -8.29
C PRO A 296 8.80 5.06 -8.42
N VAL A 297 9.75 4.13 -8.24
CA VAL A 297 11.19 4.41 -8.28
C VAL A 297 11.94 3.35 -9.09
N THR A 298 13.14 3.73 -9.56
CA THR A 298 14.11 2.79 -10.14
C THR A 298 15.41 2.88 -9.35
N VAL A 299 15.85 1.76 -8.80
CA VAL A 299 17.05 1.66 -7.96
C VAL A 299 17.98 0.60 -8.55
N ASP A 300 19.23 0.97 -8.83
CA ASP A 300 20.23 0.06 -9.41
C ASP A 300 19.77 -0.67 -10.69
N GLY A 301 18.89 -0.01 -11.46
CA GLY A 301 18.34 -0.55 -12.71
C GLY A 301 17.12 -1.45 -12.52
N VAL A 302 16.66 -1.69 -11.29
CA VAL A 302 15.42 -2.40 -10.97
C VAL A 302 14.29 -1.38 -10.86
N ASN A 303 13.24 -1.57 -11.65
CA ASN A 303 12.04 -0.71 -11.59
C ASN A 303 11.06 -1.25 -10.55
N TYR A 304 10.61 -0.38 -9.64
CA TYR A 304 9.55 -0.62 -8.66
C TYR A 304 8.34 0.25 -9.03
N PRO A 305 7.43 -0.25 -9.86
CA PRO A 305 6.34 0.56 -10.42
C PRO A 305 5.28 0.97 -9.39
N PHE A 306 5.27 0.36 -8.21
CA PHE A 306 4.41 0.69 -7.07
C PHE A 306 5.17 1.29 -5.89
N GLY A 307 6.41 1.73 -6.13
CA GLY A 307 7.28 2.23 -5.08
C GLY A 307 7.88 1.13 -4.20
N ARG A 308 8.45 1.55 -3.09
CA ARG A 308 9.04 0.67 -2.07
C ARG A 308 8.47 1.04 -0.71
N ILE A 309 8.18 0.04 0.09
CA ILE A 309 7.80 0.21 1.49
C ILE A 309 9.04 0.63 2.28
N TYR A 310 8.87 1.56 3.23
CA TYR A 310 9.90 1.89 4.20
C TYR A 310 9.28 2.12 5.58
N TYR A 311 10.03 1.76 6.61
CA TYR A 311 9.58 1.86 8.00
C TYR A 311 10.75 2.11 8.92
N GLY A 312 10.44 2.67 10.09
CA GLY A 312 11.40 2.90 11.15
C GLY A 312 11.73 1.63 11.92
N GLY A 313 12.98 1.55 12.37
CA GLY A 313 13.48 0.47 13.20
C GLY A 313 14.99 0.55 13.38
N ALA A 314 15.53 -0.27 14.29
CA ALA A 314 16.95 -0.42 14.50
C ALA A 314 17.28 -1.82 15.05
N GLU A 315 18.57 -2.16 15.22
CA GLU A 315 19.06 -3.50 15.58
C GLU A 315 18.30 -4.20 16.73
N PHE A 316 17.76 -3.44 17.69
CA PHE A 316 17.11 -3.99 18.89
C PHE A 316 15.64 -3.61 19.05
N LEU A 317 15.08 -2.84 18.14
CA LEU A 317 13.69 -2.41 18.16
C LEU A 317 13.14 -2.36 16.74
N HIS A 318 12.22 -3.26 16.42
CA HIS A 318 11.65 -3.45 15.09
C HIS A 318 10.11 -3.53 15.18
N PRO A 319 9.40 -3.25 14.10
CA PRO A 319 8.03 -3.71 13.93
C PRO A 319 7.96 -5.25 14.02
N ASP A 320 6.79 -5.80 14.31
CA ASP A 320 6.61 -7.26 14.37
C ASP A 320 7.09 -7.94 13.09
N ARG A 321 7.84 -9.04 13.26
CA ARG A 321 8.45 -9.75 12.14
C ARG A 321 7.44 -10.46 11.26
N GLN A 322 6.28 -10.84 11.77
CA GLN A 322 5.25 -11.45 10.95
C GLN A 322 4.77 -10.45 9.89
N LEU A 323 4.57 -9.19 10.27
CA LEU A 323 4.22 -8.13 9.33
C LEU A 323 5.36 -7.86 8.32
N THR A 324 6.57 -7.60 8.81
CA THR A 324 7.69 -7.22 7.93
C THR A 324 8.12 -8.35 6.98
N ASP A 325 8.09 -9.61 7.43
CA ASP A 325 8.34 -10.80 6.62
C ASP A 325 7.23 -10.99 5.57
N PHE A 326 5.96 -10.77 5.96
CA PHE A 326 4.83 -10.80 5.05
C PHE A 326 4.97 -9.73 3.95
N LEU A 327 5.20 -8.46 4.32
CA LEU A 327 5.41 -7.37 3.35
C LEU A 327 6.59 -7.66 2.41
N ALA A 328 7.69 -8.21 2.93
CA ALA A 328 8.83 -8.62 2.13
C ALA A 328 8.49 -9.77 1.16
N SER A 329 7.58 -10.66 1.55
CA SER A 329 7.14 -11.78 0.72
C SER A 329 6.32 -11.32 -0.50
N GLN A 330 5.66 -10.16 -0.42
CA GLN A 330 4.86 -9.58 -1.51
C GLN A 330 5.69 -9.12 -2.72
N ARG A 331 6.99 -8.91 -2.58
CA ARG A 331 8.00 -8.67 -3.63
C ARG A 331 7.87 -7.34 -4.38
N VAL A 332 6.67 -6.93 -4.77
CA VAL A 332 6.44 -5.81 -5.69
C VAL A 332 6.80 -4.44 -5.11
N GLN A 333 6.80 -4.31 -3.77
CA GLN A 333 7.17 -3.10 -3.03
C GLN A 333 8.27 -3.41 -2.00
N ARG A 334 9.38 -4.00 -2.42
CA ARG A 334 10.45 -4.48 -1.54
C ARG A 334 10.75 -3.51 -0.39
N PRO A 335 10.52 -3.89 0.88
CA PRO A 335 10.69 -3.01 2.04
C PRO A 335 12.16 -2.77 2.40
N PHE A 336 12.42 -1.66 3.12
CA PHE A 336 13.69 -1.38 3.79
C PHE A 336 13.45 -0.60 5.09
N GLU A 337 14.44 -0.67 5.99
CA GLU A 337 14.37 -0.10 7.34
C GLU A 337 15.26 1.13 7.48
N ILE A 338 14.78 2.13 8.24
CA ILE A 338 15.46 3.39 8.58
C ILE A 338 15.49 3.54 10.10
N ASP A 339 16.60 3.98 10.69
CA ASP A 339 16.68 4.15 12.14
C ASP A 339 15.89 5.39 12.61
N THR A 340 14.72 5.17 13.18
CA THR A 340 13.88 6.19 13.80
C THR A 340 13.88 6.12 15.32
N THR A 341 14.69 5.24 15.93
CA THR A 341 14.65 4.97 17.38
C THR A 341 15.19 6.10 18.25
N TRP A 342 15.70 7.17 17.64
CA TRP A 342 16.07 8.43 18.29
C TRP A 342 14.86 9.34 18.56
N LEU A 343 13.72 9.11 17.87
CA LEU A 343 12.44 9.78 18.11
C LEU A 343 11.70 9.12 19.27
N CYS A 344 10.89 9.89 19.98
CA CYS A 344 10.12 9.41 21.12
C CYS A 344 8.99 8.45 20.72
N VAL A 345 8.32 8.74 19.62
CA VAL A 345 7.29 7.86 19.03
C VAL A 345 7.95 6.86 18.06
N SER A 346 9.06 7.24 17.46
CA SER A 346 9.89 6.42 16.56
C SER A 346 9.23 6.13 15.20
N HIS A 347 8.32 6.96 14.71
CA HIS A 347 7.67 6.78 13.43
C HIS A 347 8.39 7.53 12.30
N ILE A 348 8.44 6.93 11.12
CA ILE A 348 9.12 7.54 9.97
C ILE A 348 8.35 8.72 9.37
N ASP A 349 7.05 8.77 9.52
CA ASP A 349 6.19 9.87 9.08
C ASP A 349 6.44 11.18 9.84
N GLU A 350 7.07 11.13 11.02
CA GLU A 350 7.48 12.34 11.77
C GLU A 350 8.48 13.20 11.00
N VAL A 351 9.27 12.60 10.10
CA VAL A 351 10.40 13.29 9.44
C VAL A 351 10.37 13.20 7.92
N SER A 352 9.46 12.44 7.32
CA SER A 352 9.45 12.20 5.87
C SER A 352 8.06 12.16 5.27
N SER A 353 7.95 12.57 4.00
CA SER A 353 6.75 12.39 3.18
C SER A 353 7.06 12.55 1.69
N PHE A 354 6.05 12.34 0.84
CA PHE A 354 6.14 12.59 -0.60
C PHE A 354 5.00 13.49 -1.05
N VAL A 355 5.31 14.40 -1.97
CA VAL A 355 4.30 15.25 -2.61
C VAL A 355 4.42 15.17 -4.14
N PRO A 356 3.31 15.23 -4.89
CA PRO A 356 3.38 15.25 -6.33
C PRO A 356 4.01 16.54 -6.84
N ASP A 357 4.86 16.41 -7.87
CA ASP A 357 5.40 17.54 -8.64
C ASP A 357 5.46 17.18 -10.14
N PRO A 358 4.42 17.48 -10.91
CA PRO A 358 4.40 17.20 -12.34
C PRO A 358 5.54 17.87 -13.13
N SER A 359 6.21 18.86 -12.55
CA SER A 359 7.36 19.53 -13.16
C SER A 359 8.69 18.80 -12.91
N ALA A 360 8.73 17.92 -11.91
CA ALA A 360 9.90 17.09 -11.60
C ALA A 360 10.01 15.92 -12.59
N PRO A 361 11.23 15.45 -12.92
CA PRO A 361 11.43 14.36 -13.89
C PRO A 361 10.69 13.08 -13.55
N ARG A 362 10.52 12.78 -12.25
CA ARG A 362 9.82 11.58 -11.75
C ARG A 362 8.41 11.86 -11.25
N GLY A 363 7.93 13.11 -11.34
CA GLY A 363 6.58 13.50 -10.97
C GLY A 363 6.37 13.75 -9.47
N PHE A 364 7.43 13.81 -8.66
CA PHE A 364 7.31 14.01 -7.21
C PHE A 364 8.51 14.74 -6.60
N ARG A 365 8.31 15.18 -5.33
CA ARG A 365 9.37 15.61 -4.41
C ARG A 365 9.33 14.75 -3.15
N PHE A 366 10.50 14.48 -2.60
CA PHE A 366 10.68 13.89 -1.29
C PHE A 366 10.83 15.00 -0.25
N VAL A 367 9.95 15.03 0.74
CA VAL A 367 9.98 15.98 1.86
C VAL A 367 10.76 15.34 3.01
N TRP A 368 11.71 16.09 3.59
CA TRP A 368 12.57 15.62 4.67
C TRP A 368 12.77 16.72 5.70
N ALA A 369 12.63 16.40 7.00
CA ALA A 369 12.85 17.33 8.09
C ALA A 369 14.30 17.86 8.12
N ASP A 370 14.47 19.16 8.38
CA ASP A 370 15.77 19.82 8.40
C ASP A 370 15.83 20.94 9.46
N THR A 371 16.70 20.76 10.44
CA THR A 371 16.81 21.72 11.55
C THR A 371 17.55 23.00 11.15
N ARG A 372 18.46 22.93 10.18
CA ARG A 372 19.20 24.09 9.68
C ARG A 372 18.27 25.10 9.00
N SER A 373 17.28 24.60 8.25
CA SER A 373 16.26 25.45 7.63
C SER A 373 15.48 26.23 8.70
N ALA A 374 15.04 25.58 9.77
CA ALA A 374 14.31 26.23 10.86
C ALA A 374 15.17 27.29 11.58
N TRP A 375 16.43 26.96 11.92
CA TRP A 375 17.33 27.93 12.52
C TRP A 375 17.59 29.14 11.62
N SER A 376 17.77 28.92 10.32
CA SER A 376 17.96 30.01 9.34
C SER A 376 16.78 30.97 9.31
N LEU A 377 15.54 30.42 9.37
CA LEU A 377 14.33 31.24 9.44
C LEU A 377 14.27 32.07 10.74
N LEU A 378 14.51 31.44 11.90
CA LEU A 378 14.54 32.13 13.18
C LEU A 378 15.59 33.27 13.21
N GLU A 379 16.78 33.04 12.65
CA GLU A 379 17.84 34.05 12.54
C GLU A 379 17.43 35.23 11.62
N GLY A 380 16.52 35.01 10.68
CA GLY A 380 15.96 36.05 9.81
C GLY A 380 14.81 36.85 10.43
N MET A 381 14.21 36.36 11.52
CA MET A 381 13.11 37.05 12.22
C MET A 381 13.59 38.14 13.17
N GLU A 382 12.71 39.11 13.50
CA GLU A 382 12.98 40.09 14.54
C GLU A 382 13.08 39.41 15.91
N PRO A 383 14.16 39.52 16.67
CA PRO A 383 14.34 38.83 17.95
C PRO A 383 13.22 39.09 18.98
N SER A 384 12.61 40.28 18.94
CA SER A 384 11.51 40.65 19.82
C SER A 384 10.12 40.25 19.31
N ALA A 385 10.02 39.52 18.17
CA ALA A 385 8.74 39.08 17.64
C ALA A 385 8.09 38.07 18.59
N PRO A 386 6.87 38.34 19.08
CA PRO A 386 6.20 37.46 20.03
C PRO A 386 5.71 36.16 19.32
N LEU A 387 5.83 35.06 20.04
CA LEU A 387 5.39 33.73 19.61
C LEU A 387 4.29 33.24 20.55
N GLY A 388 3.04 33.49 20.18
CA GLY A 388 1.90 33.32 21.08
C GLY A 388 1.72 31.90 21.60
N ARG A 389 1.76 30.88 20.73
CA ARG A 389 1.63 29.47 21.13
C ARG A 389 2.75 28.99 22.02
N TYR A 390 4.00 29.41 21.76
CA TYR A 390 5.20 29.03 22.50
C TYR A 390 5.35 29.70 23.87
N SER A 391 4.44 30.63 24.20
CA SER A 391 4.26 31.17 25.54
C SER A 391 3.38 30.27 26.43
N LEU A 392 2.79 29.23 25.89
CA LEU A 392 1.96 28.25 26.59
C LEU A 392 2.79 27.01 26.95
N PRO A 393 2.41 26.25 27.99
CA PRO A 393 3.10 25.00 28.29
C PRO A 393 3.07 24.01 27.11
N PHE A 394 4.17 23.32 26.87
CA PHE A 394 4.29 22.23 25.89
C PHE A 394 5.23 21.10 26.38
N PRO A 395 5.36 19.95 25.67
CA PRO A 395 5.93 18.71 26.22
C PRO A 395 7.32 18.81 26.81
N GLY A 396 8.24 19.58 26.23
CA GLY A 396 9.60 19.79 26.73
C GLY A 396 9.71 20.78 27.89
N GLY A 397 8.62 21.46 28.23
CA GLY A 397 8.57 22.40 29.34
C GLY A 397 9.37 23.69 29.12
N HIS A 398 9.67 24.06 27.87
CA HIS A 398 10.33 25.29 27.51
C HIS A 398 9.41 26.51 27.71
N ASP A 399 10.00 27.70 27.86
CA ASP A 399 9.32 28.99 27.85
C ASP A 399 9.94 29.83 26.72
N LEU A 400 9.27 29.87 25.59
CA LEU A 400 9.79 30.46 24.34
C LEU A 400 8.83 31.54 23.81
N PRO A 401 8.58 32.63 24.60
CA PRO A 401 7.57 33.62 24.29
C PRO A 401 7.89 34.50 23.07
N ASP A 402 9.13 34.52 22.64
CA ASP A 402 9.61 35.29 21.50
C ASP A 402 10.76 34.60 20.77
N VAL A 403 11.14 35.12 19.61
CA VAL A 403 12.24 34.59 18.79
C VAL A 403 13.57 34.64 19.55
N ALA A 404 13.80 35.65 20.39
CA ALA A 404 15.05 35.75 21.17
C ALA A 404 15.19 34.60 22.15
N ALA A 405 14.10 34.08 22.72
CA ALA A 405 14.13 32.92 23.60
C ALA A 405 14.65 31.68 22.89
N PHE A 406 14.20 31.41 21.64
CA PHE A 406 14.76 30.35 20.79
C PHE A 406 16.25 30.60 20.51
N LEU A 407 16.62 31.79 19.99
CA LEU A 407 17.98 32.11 19.56
C LEU A 407 18.99 32.09 20.72
N ASN A 408 18.57 32.39 21.93
CA ASN A 408 19.42 32.39 23.13
C ASN A 408 19.50 31.01 23.81
N SER A 409 18.67 30.03 23.43
CA SER A 409 18.71 28.69 23.99
C SER A 409 19.86 27.88 23.38
N GLN A 410 21.02 27.91 24.04
CA GLN A 410 22.17 27.09 23.62
C GLN A 410 21.87 25.59 23.68
N GLN A 411 21.02 25.15 24.61
CA GLN A 411 20.63 23.77 24.75
C GLN A 411 19.85 23.30 23.51
N LEU A 412 18.82 24.04 23.09
CA LEU A 412 18.04 23.70 21.88
C LEU A 412 18.90 23.73 20.62
N ARG A 413 19.79 24.75 20.50
CA ARG A 413 20.68 24.80 19.35
C ARG A 413 21.60 23.58 19.28
N PHE A 414 22.28 23.25 20.38
CA PHE A 414 23.18 22.11 20.42
C PHE A 414 22.43 20.78 20.13
N LEU A 415 21.27 20.56 20.75
CA LEU A 415 20.45 19.40 20.52
C LEU A 415 20.07 19.24 19.02
N ASN A 416 19.62 20.32 18.39
CA ASN A 416 19.19 20.29 16.99
C ASN A 416 20.36 20.21 15.99
N GLU A 417 21.56 20.72 16.36
CA GLU A 417 22.78 20.49 15.59
C GLU A 417 23.19 19.01 15.66
N GLU A 418 23.13 18.37 16.83
CA GLU A 418 23.41 16.94 17.03
C GLU A 418 22.41 16.07 16.26
N ILE A 419 21.11 16.35 16.36
CA ILE A 419 20.07 15.64 15.62
C ILE A 419 20.31 15.72 14.10
N GLN A 420 20.66 16.90 13.61
CA GLN A 420 20.92 17.08 12.17
C GLN A 420 22.12 16.28 11.70
N GLU A 421 23.23 16.32 12.45
CA GLU A 421 24.50 15.72 12.07
C GLU A 421 24.53 14.20 12.28
N ASP A 422 23.95 13.72 13.38
CA ASP A 422 24.03 12.31 13.78
C ASP A 422 22.88 11.46 13.22
N TYR A 423 21.71 12.08 12.91
CA TYR A 423 20.54 11.36 12.43
C TYR A 423 20.04 11.86 11.06
N LEU A 424 19.56 13.09 10.94
CA LEU A 424 18.86 13.54 9.73
C LEU A 424 19.72 13.49 8.47
N ASP A 425 20.99 13.92 8.52
CA ASP A 425 21.88 13.89 7.36
C ASP A 425 22.21 12.45 6.93
N PRO A 426 22.67 11.53 7.82
CA PRO A 426 22.98 10.16 7.43
C PRO A 426 21.74 9.38 6.92
N LEU A 427 20.58 9.59 7.56
CA LEU A 427 19.34 8.91 7.17
C LEU A 427 18.81 9.44 5.84
N LEU A 428 18.95 10.73 5.55
CA LEU A 428 18.63 11.29 4.22
C LEU A 428 19.50 10.64 3.13
N GLU A 429 20.79 10.47 3.35
CA GLU A 429 21.68 9.79 2.40
C GLU A 429 21.30 8.30 2.21
N GLN A 430 20.83 7.64 3.27
CA GLN A 430 20.29 6.29 3.18
C GLN A 430 18.99 6.28 2.35
N MET A 431 18.03 7.17 2.62
CA MET A 431 16.79 7.31 1.82
C MET A 431 17.10 7.56 0.34
N LYS A 432 18.05 8.46 0.05
CA LYS A 432 18.49 8.74 -1.31
C LYS A 432 19.06 7.49 -2.00
N THR A 433 19.83 6.69 -1.28
CA THR A 433 20.40 5.44 -1.79
C THR A 433 19.33 4.40 -2.05
N GLU A 434 18.45 4.15 -1.07
CA GLU A 434 17.42 3.12 -1.15
C GLU A 434 16.33 3.43 -2.19
N LEU A 435 16.09 4.71 -2.48
CA LEU A 435 15.06 5.16 -3.43
C LEU A 435 15.65 5.73 -4.74
N GLY A 436 16.98 5.77 -4.85
CA GLY A 436 17.67 6.33 -6.01
C GLY A 436 17.38 7.82 -6.21
N LEU A 437 17.22 8.60 -5.12
CA LEU A 437 16.89 10.03 -5.18
C LEU A 437 18.14 10.88 -5.43
N SER A 438 17.97 11.98 -6.15
CA SER A 438 18.96 13.04 -6.29
C SER A 438 18.66 14.23 -5.36
N ASP A 439 19.66 15.07 -5.09
CA ASP A 439 19.50 16.22 -4.19
C ASP A 439 18.39 17.20 -4.64
N ASP A 440 18.20 17.36 -5.94
CA ASP A 440 17.20 18.23 -6.53
C ASP A 440 15.77 17.69 -6.41
N GLU A 441 15.58 16.45 -5.97
CA GLU A 441 14.27 15.86 -5.69
C GLU A 441 13.86 16.01 -4.23
N VAL A 442 14.76 16.47 -3.35
CA VAL A 442 14.52 16.65 -1.92
C VAL A 442 14.06 18.07 -1.60
N VAL A 443 13.00 18.18 -0.82
CA VAL A 443 12.55 19.42 -0.19
C VAL A 443 12.85 19.34 1.30
N LEU A 444 13.75 20.20 1.78
CA LEU A 444 14.10 20.30 3.19
C LEU A 444 13.01 21.09 3.93
N MET A 445 12.31 20.43 4.84
CA MET A 445 11.20 20.98 5.63
C MET A 445 11.71 21.52 6.96
N PRO A 446 11.50 22.81 7.28
CA PRO A 446 11.94 23.39 8.55
C PRO A 446 11.36 22.63 9.75
N ALA A 447 12.22 22.10 10.61
CA ALA A 447 11.84 21.35 11.81
C ALA A 447 12.77 21.70 12.97
N LEU A 448 12.25 21.70 14.19
CA LEU A 448 13.04 21.70 15.42
C LEU A 448 12.50 20.64 16.36
N PHE A 449 13.39 20.07 17.15
CA PHE A 449 13.12 19.00 18.09
C PHE A 449 13.44 19.44 19.53
N GLU A 450 12.77 18.81 20.47
CA GLU A 450 13.00 18.91 21.91
C GLU A 450 13.05 17.53 22.57
N GLU A 451 13.51 17.47 23.82
CA GLU A 451 13.41 16.27 24.68
C GLU A 451 12.13 16.36 25.54
N PRO A 452 11.02 15.70 25.15
CA PRO A 452 9.80 15.77 25.95
C PRO A 452 9.96 15.09 27.31
N VAL A 453 9.26 15.60 28.31
CA VAL A 453 9.24 14.98 29.64
C VAL A 453 8.63 13.57 29.54
N GLY A 454 9.42 12.58 29.90
CA GLY A 454 9.00 11.15 29.85
C GLY A 454 9.61 10.35 28.72
N CYS A 455 10.21 10.97 27.71
CA CYS A 455 10.84 10.27 26.58
C CYS A 455 12.28 9.78 26.83
N LEU A 456 12.82 9.95 28.02
CA LEU A 456 14.10 9.38 28.47
C LEU A 456 15.31 9.70 27.57
N GLY A 457 15.40 10.91 27.04
CA GLY A 457 16.49 11.37 26.17
C GLY A 457 16.22 11.14 24.67
N LEU A 458 15.01 10.66 24.31
CA LEU A 458 14.52 10.67 22.95
C LEU A 458 13.84 12.00 22.64
N VAL A 459 13.70 12.34 21.37
CA VAL A 459 13.21 13.64 20.96
C VAL A 459 11.89 13.57 20.20
N ALA A 460 11.17 14.69 20.19
CA ALA A 460 9.97 14.88 19.37
C ALA A 460 9.97 16.30 18.79
N ALA A 461 9.04 16.58 17.89
CA ALA A 461 8.90 17.90 17.28
C ALA A 461 8.63 18.99 18.33
N LEU A 462 9.46 20.04 18.37
CA LEU A 462 9.24 21.25 19.15
C LEU A 462 8.33 22.24 18.42
N ILE A 463 8.51 22.37 17.12
CA ILE A 463 7.61 23.08 16.22
C ILE A 463 6.75 22.02 15.56
N PRO A 464 5.40 22.20 15.48
CA PRO A 464 4.54 21.24 14.80
C PRO A 464 5.13 20.72 13.49
N GLY A 465 5.26 19.40 13.37
CA GLY A 465 6.06 18.72 12.36
C GLY A 465 5.42 18.78 10.98
N MET A 466 5.79 19.75 10.15
CA MET A 466 5.22 19.96 8.82
C MET A 466 5.62 18.86 7.79
N ALA A 467 6.57 17.98 8.11
CA ALA A 467 6.88 16.80 7.29
C ALA A 467 5.84 15.69 7.45
N ASN A 468 5.15 15.64 8.60
CA ASN A 468 4.03 14.75 8.89
C ASN A 468 2.75 15.32 8.25
N LEU A 469 2.67 15.24 6.92
CA LEU A 469 1.63 15.89 6.12
C LEU A 469 0.71 14.87 5.43
N PHE A 470 -0.54 15.25 5.23
CA PHE A 470 -1.51 14.45 4.48
C PHE A 470 -1.71 15.02 3.06
N VAL A 471 -1.64 14.15 2.04
CA VAL A 471 -1.81 14.52 0.63
C VAL A 471 -3.11 13.95 0.08
N SER A 472 -3.96 14.80 -0.48
CA SER A 472 -5.14 14.42 -1.25
C SER A 472 -5.01 14.83 -2.71
N ASN A 473 -5.00 13.85 -3.61
CA ASN A 473 -5.04 14.09 -5.05
C ASN A 473 -6.41 13.74 -5.60
N ARG A 474 -7.09 14.70 -6.27
CA ARG A 474 -8.42 14.50 -6.85
C ARG A 474 -8.50 15.15 -8.21
N GLY A 475 -8.49 14.33 -9.27
CA GLY A 475 -8.35 14.84 -10.64
C GLY A 475 -7.05 15.59 -10.82
N ASP A 476 -7.14 16.87 -11.20
CA ASP A 476 -5.96 17.75 -11.39
C ASP A 476 -5.64 18.58 -10.12
N GLN A 477 -6.37 18.39 -9.03
CA GLN A 477 -6.21 19.14 -7.79
C GLN A 477 -5.38 18.34 -6.79
N THR A 478 -4.38 18.99 -6.20
CA THR A 478 -3.60 18.48 -5.07
C THR A 478 -3.80 19.39 -3.87
N ASP A 479 -4.36 18.84 -2.81
CA ASP A 479 -4.51 19.48 -1.51
C ASP A 479 -3.54 18.83 -0.52
N VAL A 480 -2.80 19.63 0.24
CA VAL A 480 -1.87 19.15 1.26
C VAL A 480 -2.23 19.80 2.59
N PHE A 481 -2.52 18.96 3.57
CA PHE A 481 -2.80 19.39 4.94
C PHE A 481 -1.53 19.25 5.77
N LEU A 482 -1.16 20.32 6.47
CA LEU A 482 0.05 20.40 7.29
C LEU A 482 -0.31 21.00 8.65
N ALA A 483 0.49 20.64 9.65
CA ALA A 483 0.48 21.30 10.94
C ALA A 483 0.78 22.80 10.81
N ASP A 484 0.03 23.63 11.51
CA ASP A 484 0.34 25.07 11.60
C ASP A 484 1.55 25.28 12.54
N PRO A 485 2.68 25.83 12.07
CA PRO A 485 3.87 26.01 12.88
C PRO A 485 3.74 27.10 13.95
N PHE A 486 2.72 27.97 13.88
CA PHE A 486 2.47 29.07 14.82
C PHE A 486 3.67 29.98 15.13
N MET A 487 4.58 30.18 14.17
CA MET A 487 5.76 31.05 14.32
C MET A 487 5.37 32.54 14.19
N ARG A 488 4.34 32.94 14.93
CA ARG A 488 3.73 34.26 14.95
C ARG A 488 3.03 34.56 16.29
N GLU A 489 2.55 35.81 16.46
CA GLU A 489 1.83 36.23 17.69
C GLU A 489 0.45 35.57 17.84
N SER A 490 -0.24 35.28 16.73
CA SER A 490 -1.59 34.70 16.76
C SER A 490 -1.62 33.31 17.37
N LEU A 491 -2.62 33.07 18.22
CA LEU A 491 -2.92 31.73 18.80
C LEU A 491 -3.85 30.88 17.92
N SER A 492 -4.32 31.42 16.82
CA SER A 492 -5.34 30.79 15.96
C SER A 492 -4.82 30.57 14.56
N SER A 493 -5.02 29.38 14.01
CA SER A 493 -4.78 29.08 12.60
C SER A 493 -5.64 29.90 11.63
N ALA A 494 -6.80 30.38 12.08
CA ALA A 494 -7.68 31.22 11.25
C ALA A 494 -7.12 32.65 11.04
N ALA A 495 -6.01 33.04 11.68
CA ALA A 495 -5.51 34.41 11.63
C ALA A 495 -3.97 34.48 11.58
N GLY A 496 -3.45 35.34 10.73
CA GLY A 496 -2.05 35.71 10.67
C GLY A 496 -1.12 34.68 10.00
N GLN A 497 -1.65 33.67 9.32
CA GLN A 497 -0.82 32.72 8.56
C GLN A 497 0.03 33.42 7.48
N ASP A 498 -0.48 34.48 6.87
CA ASP A 498 0.22 35.33 5.91
C ASP A 498 1.41 36.09 6.50
N GLN A 499 1.55 36.13 7.82
CA GLN A 499 2.63 36.77 8.57
C GLN A 499 3.63 35.75 9.15
N ASP A 500 3.38 34.45 8.96
CA ASP A 500 4.22 33.39 9.48
C ASP A 500 5.35 33.07 8.49
N PRO A 501 6.63 33.30 8.85
CA PRO A 501 7.73 33.09 7.92
C PRO A 501 8.01 31.62 7.61
N PHE A 502 7.59 30.68 8.49
CA PHE A 502 7.72 29.25 8.21
C PHE A 502 6.69 28.81 7.17
N ILE A 503 5.45 29.26 7.27
CA ILE A 503 4.41 29.04 6.26
C ILE A 503 4.85 29.60 4.91
N ALA A 504 5.39 30.82 4.88
CA ALA A 504 5.86 31.46 3.66
C ALA A 504 7.00 30.65 3.01
N ASP A 505 8.00 30.23 3.79
CA ASP A 505 9.14 29.45 3.30
C ASP A 505 8.70 28.08 2.75
N VAL A 506 7.84 27.36 3.47
CA VAL A 506 7.29 26.06 3.02
C VAL A 506 6.52 26.23 1.71
N THR A 507 5.66 27.23 1.62
CA THR A 507 4.88 27.51 0.41
C THR A 507 5.79 27.81 -0.79
N ASP A 508 6.89 28.53 -0.57
CA ASP A 508 7.85 28.91 -1.63
C ASP A 508 8.71 27.71 -2.10
N ARG A 509 9.05 26.77 -1.20
CA ARG A 509 9.87 25.57 -1.53
C ARG A 509 9.10 24.46 -2.22
N MET A 510 7.83 24.34 -1.89
CA MET A 510 6.97 23.27 -2.36
C MET A 510 6.47 23.54 -3.81
N PRO A 511 6.02 22.51 -4.53
CA PRO A 511 5.48 22.67 -5.87
C PRO A 511 4.31 23.66 -5.93
N PRO A 512 4.32 24.64 -6.86
CA PRO A 512 3.39 25.78 -6.84
C PRO A 512 1.94 25.45 -7.23
N HIS A 513 1.66 24.21 -7.65
CA HIS A 513 0.30 23.76 -7.98
C HIS A 513 -0.45 23.20 -6.76
N ILE A 514 0.23 23.03 -5.61
CA ILE A 514 -0.33 22.49 -4.38
C ILE A 514 -1.16 23.56 -3.67
N ASN A 515 -2.36 23.18 -3.23
CA ASN A 515 -3.16 23.98 -2.30
C ASN A 515 -2.80 23.56 -0.87
N PHE A 516 -2.24 24.49 -0.10
CA PHE A 516 -1.82 24.23 1.27
C PHE A 516 -2.93 24.58 2.26
N HIS A 517 -3.15 23.69 3.23
CA HIS A 517 -4.09 23.85 4.33
C HIS A 517 -3.34 23.66 5.65
N PHE A 518 -2.90 24.76 6.26
CA PHE A 518 -2.26 24.73 7.58
C PHE A 518 -3.34 24.68 8.65
N VAL A 519 -3.40 23.58 9.39
CA VAL A 519 -4.47 23.29 10.36
C VAL A 519 -3.96 23.33 11.81
N ASP A 520 -4.84 23.69 12.77
CA ASP A 520 -4.54 23.66 14.20
C ASP A 520 -4.67 22.24 14.74
N ASP A 521 -3.58 21.55 14.83
CA ASP A 521 -3.41 20.23 15.44
C ASP A 521 -2.76 20.30 16.85
N TRP A 522 -2.41 21.51 17.31
CA TRP A 522 -1.61 21.74 18.51
C TRP A 522 -2.10 21.01 19.75
N SER A 523 -3.37 21.19 20.13
CA SER A 523 -3.84 20.76 21.45
C SER A 523 -4.09 19.25 21.55
N MET A 524 -4.33 18.58 20.45
CA MET A 524 -4.73 17.16 20.44
C MET A 524 -3.64 16.26 19.89
N TYR A 525 -2.96 16.69 18.82
CA TYR A 525 -1.95 15.89 18.14
C TYR A 525 -0.54 16.31 18.55
N HIS A 526 -0.11 17.55 18.32
CA HIS A 526 1.24 18.03 18.63
C HIS A 526 1.60 17.86 20.12
N MET A 527 0.70 18.26 21.04
CA MET A 527 0.90 18.07 22.48
C MET A 527 0.95 16.61 22.92
N ALA A 528 0.53 15.67 22.07
CA ALA A 528 0.58 14.23 22.27
C ALA A 528 1.65 13.55 21.39
N LEU A 529 2.58 14.35 20.82
CA LEU A 529 3.76 13.94 20.06
C LEU A 529 3.48 13.35 18.68
N GLY A 530 2.38 13.73 18.03
CA GLY A 530 2.08 13.42 16.65
C GLY A 530 1.46 14.61 15.94
N GLU A 531 1.16 14.49 14.65
CA GLU A 531 0.69 15.61 13.82
C GLU A 531 -0.43 15.15 12.86
N VAL A 532 -0.60 15.90 11.77
CA VAL A 532 -1.72 15.76 10.83
C VAL A 532 -1.82 14.38 10.20
N HIS A 533 -0.71 13.81 9.71
CA HIS A 533 -0.70 12.49 9.06
C HIS A 533 -1.05 11.38 10.04
N CYS A 534 -0.49 11.40 11.23
CA CYS A 534 -0.77 10.43 12.29
C CYS A 534 -2.29 10.29 12.60
N GLY A 535 -3.04 11.38 12.40
CA GLY A 535 -4.49 11.43 12.65
C GLY A 535 -5.39 11.10 11.47
N SER A 536 -4.83 10.87 10.26
CA SER A 536 -5.62 10.74 9.03
C SER A 536 -5.14 9.60 8.13
N ASN A 537 -6.04 8.95 7.40
CA ASN A 537 -5.70 7.90 6.44
C ASN A 537 -6.59 7.97 5.20
N SER A 538 -6.24 7.27 4.12
CA SER A 538 -7.03 7.29 2.89
C SER A 538 -6.88 6.04 2.04
N THR A 539 -7.96 5.62 1.38
CA THR A 539 -7.89 4.73 0.23
C THR A 539 -7.53 5.51 -1.03
N ARG A 540 -6.97 4.80 -1.99
CA ARG A 540 -6.48 5.41 -3.22
C ARG A 540 -6.66 4.49 -4.42
N THR A 541 -6.93 5.08 -5.57
CA THR A 541 -7.07 4.35 -6.83
C THR A 541 -5.75 3.68 -7.23
N PRO A 542 -5.75 2.38 -7.56
CA PRO A 542 -4.59 1.70 -8.12
C PRO A 542 -4.06 2.40 -9.37
N ALA A 543 -2.74 2.62 -9.44
CA ALA A 543 -2.15 3.40 -10.53
C ALA A 543 -1.93 2.60 -11.82
N ALA A 544 -1.77 1.27 -11.73
CA ALA A 544 -1.47 0.38 -12.86
C ALA A 544 -1.76 -1.08 -12.51
N HIS A 545 -1.79 -1.94 -13.55
CA HIS A 545 -1.93 -3.38 -13.39
C HIS A 545 -0.56 -4.00 -13.05
N TRP A 546 -0.45 -4.64 -11.90
CA TRP A 546 0.82 -5.22 -11.43
C TRP A 546 1.30 -6.36 -12.35
N TRP A 547 0.39 -7.16 -12.93
CA TRP A 547 0.70 -8.25 -13.87
C TRP A 547 1.28 -7.78 -15.22
N GLU A 548 1.17 -6.48 -15.53
CA GLU A 548 1.78 -5.86 -16.71
C GLU A 548 3.14 -5.25 -16.39
N THR A 549 3.33 -4.77 -15.16
CA THR A 549 4.45 -3.86 -14.83
C THR A 549 5.43 -4.41 -13.81
N ALA A 550 5.02 -5.33 -12.92
CA ALA A 550 5.79 -5.79 -11.78
C ALA A 550 6.15 -7.29 -11.80
N VAL A 551 5.78 -8.04 -12.81
CA VAL A 551 6.05 -9.51 -12.91
C VAL A 551 7.55 -9.82 -12.76
N HIS A 552 8.43 -8.94 -13.24
CA HIS A 552 9.88 -9.08 -13.14
C HIS A 552 10.41 -9.07 -11.69
N LEU A 553 9.60 -8.67 -10.71
CA LEU A 553 9.93 -8.66 -9.27
C LEU A 553 9.51 -9.94 -8.57
N LEU A 554 8.63 -10.75 -9.19
CA LEU A 554 8.18 -12.01 -8.63
C LEU A 554 9.27 -13.09 -8.73
N PRO A 555 9.23 -14.14 -7.87
CA PRO A 555 10.09 -15.29 -8.04
C PRO A 555 9.81 -15.99 -9.38
N GLU A 556 10.77 -16.82 -9.87
CA GLU A 556 10.49 -17.70 -10.99
C GLU A 556 9.27 -18.58 -10.68
N ALA A 557 8.48 -18.89 -11.72
CA ALA A 557 7.29 -19.71 -11.58
C ALA A 557 7.60 -21.06 -10.88
N PRO A 558 6.74 -21.54 -10.00
CA PRO A 558 6.94 -22.76 -9.23
C PRO A 558 7.05 -24.04 -10.09
#